data_571f9595aa2d6e40a5896b31ef4cf5b3
#
_entry.id   571f9595aa2d6e40a5896b31ef4cf5b3
#
_cell.length_a   1.000
_cell.length_b   1.000
_cell.length_c   1.000
_cell.angle_alpha   90.00
_cell.angle_beta   90.00
_cell.angle_gamma   90.00
#
_symmetry.space_group_name_H-M   'P 1'
#
loop_
_entity.id
_entity.type
_entity.pdbx_description
1 polymer ?
#
loop_
_entity_poly.entity_id
_entity_poly.type
_entity_poly.pdbx_seq_one_letter_code
_entity_poly.pdbx_strand_id
1 'polypeptide(L)' 'MKTKKTLKETVVEGIYREIEEGIYKPNDIIHEGEIMEKYAMSKSPVREALIELCKDNVLKSIPRVGYQVVPVTLKEILRC' A
#
# COMPACT_ATOMS: atom_id res chain seq x y z
N MET A 1 9.96 10.73 -20.50
CA MET A 1 9.53 10.35 -20.35
C MET A 1 8.77 9.85 -19.75
N LYS A 2 8.19 9.73 -19.73
CA LYS A 2 7.52 9.21 -19.12
C LYS A 2 7.11 8.07 -19.41
N THR A 3 7.32 7.18 -18.79
CA THR A 3 6.90 5.94 -19.13
C THR A 3 5.58 5.70 -18.58
N LYS A 4 4.79 4.84 -19.13
CA LYS A 4 3.52 4.55 -18.59
C LYS A 4 3.66 3.70 -17.40
N LYS A 5 2.93 3.94 -16.38
CA LYS A 5 2.94 3.12 -15.19
C LYS A 5 2.06 1.92 -15.38
N THR A 6 2.44 0.81 -14.81
CA THR A 6 1.61 -0.37 -14.86
C THR A 6 0.48 -0.15 -13.86
N LEU A 7 -0.53 -0.99 -13.90
CA LEU A 7 -1.63 -0.87 -12.98
C LEU A 7 -1.12 -1.08 -11.56
N LYS A 8 -0.20 -2.01 -11.39
CA LYS A 8 0.37 -2.27 -10.09
C LYS A 8 1.07 -1.01 -9.57
N GLU A 9 1.86 -0.37 -10.41
CA GLU A 9 2.59 0.81 -9.98
C GLU A 9 1.67 1.95 -9.61
N THR A 10 0.55 2.07 -10.32
CA THR A 10 -0.40 3.10 -10.02
C THR A 10 -0.95 2.92 -8.60
N VAL A 11 -1.26 1.69 -8.24
CA VAL A 11 -1.79 1.41 -6.93
C VAL A 11 -0.73 1.63 -5.86
N VAL A 12 0.49 1.17 -6.12
CA VAL A 12 1.57 1.31 -5.15
C VAL A 12 1.80 2.79 -4.85
N GLU A 13 1.93 3.61 -5.89
CA GLU A 13 2.16 5.02 -5.68
C GLU A 13 0.99 5.72 -5.04
N GLY A 14 -0.22 5.30 -5.40
CA GLY A 14 -1.41 5.90 -4.82
C GLY A 14 -1.50 5.65 -3.33
N ILE A 15 -1.18 4.43 -2.91
CA ILE A 15 -1.24 4.11 -1.50
C ILE A 15 -0.16 4.85 -0.73
N TYR A 16 1.04 4.96 -1.31
CA TYR A 16 2.11 5.70 -0.65
C TYR A 16 1.66 7.14 -0.42
N ARG A 17 1.07 7.74 -1.44
CA ARG A 17 0.62 9.11 -1.33
C ARG A 17 -0.46 9.25 -0.26
N GLU A 18 -1.39 8.31 -0.22
CA GLU A 18 -2.46 8.39 0.73
C GLU A 18 -1.95 8.25 2.16
N ILE A 19 -0.90 7.46 2.34
CA ILE A 19 -0.32 7.34 3.67
C ILE A 19 0.38 8.64 4.02
N GLU A 20 1.07 9.24 3.08
CA GLU A 20 1.75 10.50 3.34
C GLU A 20 0.77 11.62 3.64
N GLU A 21 -0.38 11.59 2.99
CA GLU A 21 -1.35 12.64 3.21
C GLU A 21 -2.23 12.41 4.43
N GLY A 22 -2.03 11.30 5.08
CA GLY A 22 -2.80 11.03 6.28
C GLY A 22 -4.16 10.38 6.04
N ILE A 23 -4.44 9.99 4.81
CA ILE A 23 -5.71 9.34 4.52
C ILE A 23 -5.69 7.97 5.18
N TYR A 24 -4.55 7.28 5.11
CA TYR A 24 -4.40 6.04 5.83
C TYR A 24 -3.40 6.32 6.95
N LYS A 25 -3.80 6.01 8.16
CA LYS A 25 -2.96 6.24 9.31
C LYS A 25 -2.27 4.97 9.75
N PRO A 26 -1.25 5.08 10.58
CA PRO A 26 -0.57 3.89 11.07
C PRO A 26 -1.58 2.95 11.72
N ASN A 27 -1.43 1.69 11.46
CA ASN A 27 -2.30 0.65 11.98
C ASN A 27 -3.68 0.56 11.33
N ASP A 28 -3.94 1.38 10.34
CA ASP A 28 -5.20 1.27 9.62
C ASP A 28 -5.16 -0.01 8.78
N ILE A 29 -6.33 -0.55 8.54
CA ILE A 29 -6.44 -1.77 7.76
C ILE A 29 -6.92 -1.44 6.36
N ILE A 30 -6.23 -1.96 5.37
CA ILE A 30 -6.61 -1.75 3.98
C ILE A 30 -7.10 -3.09 3.46
N HIS A 31 -8.30 -3.08 2.88
CA HIS A 31 -8.86 -4.31 2.34
C HIS A 31 -8.67 -4.32 0.83
N GLU A 32 -8.28 -5.49 0.33
CA GLU A 32 -8.05 -5.64 -1.09
C GLU A 32 -9.26 -5.21 -1.91
N GLY A 33 -10.45 -5.59 -1.46
CA GLY A 33 -11.66 -5.22 -2.19
C GLY A 33 -11.87 -3.72 -2.27
N GLU A 34 -11.51 -3.01 -1.22
CA GLU A 34 -11.66 -1.59 -1.22
C GLU A 34 -10.78 -0.96 -2.27
N ILE A 35 -9.57 -1.46 -2.41
CA ILE A 35 -8.63 -0.92 -3.37
C ILE A 35 -9.08 -1.25 -4.79
N MET A 36 -9.64 -2.42 -4.98
CA MET A 36 -10.14 -2.80 -6.28
C MET A 36 -11.21 -1.82 -6.72
N GLU A 37 -12.10 -1.45 -5.83
CA GLU A 37 -13.15 -0.52 -6.17
C GLU A 37 -12.63 0.89 -6.33
N LYS A 38 -11.75 1.29 -5.46
CA LYS A 38 -11.23 2.63 -5.49
C LYS A 38 -10.46 2.92 -6.77
N TYR A 39 -9.69 1.96 -7.23
CA TYR A 39 -8.91 2.14 -8.44
C TYR A 39 -9.56 1.53 -9.67
N ALA A 40 -10.73 0.94 -9.51
CA ALA A 40 -11.44 0.30 -10.59
C ALA A 40 -10.56 -0.72 -11.30
N MET A 41 -9.94 -1.57 -10.53
CA MET A 41 -9.04 -2.58 -11.05
C MET A 41 -9.43 -3.96 -10.56
N SER A 42 -8.95 -4.97 -11.29
CA SER A 42 -9.24 -6.33 -10.90
C SER A 42 -8.31 -6.73 -9.76
N LYS A 43 -8.51 -7.90 -9.22
CA LYS A 43 -7.75 -8.36 -8.10
C LYS A 43 -6.26 -8.49 -8.38
N SER A 44 -5.91 -8.96 -9.54
CA SER A 44 -4.52 -9.26 -9.86
C SER A 44 -3.55 -8.10 -9.65
N PRO A 45 -3.74 -6.97 -10.31
CA PRO A 45 -2.80 -5.86 -10.13
C PRO A 45 -2.87 -5.30 -8.71
N VAL A 46 -4.06 -5.34 -8.10
CA VAL A 46 -4.21 -4.81 -6.77
C VAL A 46 -3.46 -5.66 -5.77
N ARG A 47 -3.60 -6.99 -5.89
CA ARG A 47 -2.91 -7.86 -4.96
C ARG A 47 -1.40 -7.74 -5.12
N GLU A 48 -0.91 -7.63 -6.35
CA GLU A 48 0.50 -7.50 -6.58
C GLU A 48 1.04 -6.22 -5.95
N ALA A 49 0.26 -5.15 -6.05
CA ALA A 49 0.69 -3.88 -5.46
C ALA A 49 0.76 -3.99 -3.95
N LEU A 50 -0.24 -4.64 -3.35
CA LEU A 50 -0.24 -4.77 -1.90
C LEU A 50 0.91 -5.64 -1.42
N ILE A 51 1.24 -6.68 -2.18
CA ILE A 51 2.35 -7.53 -1.82
C ILE A 51 3.66 -6.76 -1.92
N GLU A 52 3.76 -5.91 -2.94
CA GLU A 52 4.95 -5.12 -3.13
C GLU A 52 5.13 -4.18 -1.93
N LEU A 53 4.04 -3.57 -1.47
CA LEU A 53 4.10 -2.69 -0.33
C LEU A 53 4.50 -3.45 0.93
N CYS A 54 4.12 -4.71 1.02
CA CYS A 54 4.52 -5.52 2.15
C CYS A 54 6.01 -5.76 2.11
N LYS A 55 6.58 -5.94 0.91
CA LYS A 55 8.00 -6.17 0.79
C LYS A 55 8.77 -4.95 1.23
N ASP A 56 8.19 -3.77 1.01
CA ASP A 56 8.85 -2.53 1.40
C ASP A 56 8.57 -2.18 2.86
N ASN A 57 7.92 -3.06 3.57
CA ASN A 57 7.58 -2.84 4.97
C ASN A 57 6.64 -1.66 5.19
N VAL A 58 5.88 -1.32 4.18
CA VAL A 58 4.87 -0.27 4.30
C VAL A 58 3.58 -0.89 4.82
N LEU A 59 3.32 -2.13 4.43
CA LEU A 59 2.13 -2.82 4.87
C LEU A 59 2.51 -4.17 5.46
N LYS A 60 1.59 -4.72 6.22
CA LYS A 60 1.81 -6.01 6.81
C LYS A 60 0.59 -6.86 6.50
N SER A 61 0.80 -8.02 5.93
CA SER A 61 -0.31 -8.89 5.56
C SER A 61 -0.84 -9.59 6.80
N ILE A 62 -2.12 -9.47 7.05
CA ILE A 62 -2.73 -10.13 8.19
C ILE A 62 -3.80 -11.06 7.68
N PRO A 63 -3.63 -12.35 7.85
CA PRO A 63 -4.59 -13.32 7.33
C PRO A 63 -5.99 -13.04 7.82
N ARG A 64 -6.95 -13.16 6.92
CA ARG A 64 -8.34 -12.96 7.25
C ARG A 64 -8.75 -11.55 7.62
N VAL A 65 -7.81 -10.65 7.67
CA VAL A 65 -8.11 -9.27 8.03
C VAL A 65 -7.84 -8.34 6.86
N GLY A 66 -6.65 -8.41 6.33
CA GLY A 66 -6.29 -7.54 5.22
C GLY A 66 -4.84 -7.11 5.35
N TYR A 67 -4.58 -5.86 5.04
CA TYR A 67 -3.22 -5.34 5.09
C TYR A 67 -3.19 -4.17 6.06
N GLN A 68 -2.30 -4.22 7.01
CA GLN A 68 -2.22 -3.16 7.99
C GLN A 68 -1.10 -2.21 7.67
N VAL A 69 -1.35 -0.93 7.82
CA VAL A 69 -0.34 0.08 7.55
C VAL A 69 0.67 0.02 8.69
N VAL A 70 1.92 -0.23 8.35
CA VAL A 70 2.96 -0.35 9.35
C VAL A 70 3.39 1.02 9.80
N PRO A 71 3.39 1.29 11.10
CA PRO A 71 3.79 2.62 11.56
C PRO A 71 5.28 2.81 11.34
N VAL A 72 5.65 3.98 10.91
CA VAL A 72 7.03 4.30 10.70
C VAL A 72 7.56 4.74 12.04
N THR A 73 8.62 4.14 12.49
CA THR A 73 9.13 4.52 13.79
C THR A 73 10.35 5.37 13.58
N LEU A 74 10.60 6.20 14.53
CA LEU A 74 11.71 7.06 14.46
C LEU A 74 12.98 6.28 14.43
N LYS A 75 13.01 5.16 15.08
CA LYS A 75 14.08 4.38 15.10
C LYS A 75 14.55 4.00 13.78
N GLU A 76 13.71 3.72 12.88
CA GLU A 76 14.13 3.35 11.60
C GLU A 76 14.76 4.48 10.90
N ILE A 77 14.32 5.67 11.14
CA ILE A 77 14.86 6.82 10.51
C ILE A 77 16.22 7.10 11.07
N LEU A 78 16.34 7.01 12.34
CA LEU A 78 17.58 7.27 12.95
C LEU A 78 18.66 6.33 12.60
N ARG A 79 18.33 5.12 12.36
CA ARG A 79 19.23 4.18 12.11
C ARG A 79 19.89 4.40 10.94
N CYS A 80 19.50 4.93 10.11
CA CYS A 80 20.11 5.06 8.93
C CYS A 80 21.15 5.83 8.78
#